data_c88eec7bdcbabd9e189c78886f85858f
#
_entry.id   c88eec7bdcbabd9e189c78886f85858f
#
_cell.length_a   1.000
_cell.length_b   1.000
_cell.length_c   1.000
_cell.angle_alpha   90.00
_cell.angle_beta   90.00
_cell.angle_gamma   90.00
#
_symmetry.space_group_name_H-M   'P 1'
#
loop_
_entity.id
_entity.type
_entity.pdbx_description
1 polymer ?
#
loop_
_entity_poly.entity_id
_entity_poly.type
_entity_poly.pdbx_seq_one_letter_code
_entity_poly.pdbx_strand_id
1 'polypeptide(L)'
;MTGAILFHELTARQRIAAIADKGSFDELLPPPERITSPYLAQLGIPVSFDDGIVIGHARIGGKKVYLAAQVGQFVGGAVGEIHGAKLTGLFKAAARDKVPCVLIVESGGVRLHEGSSGEIAIAETMRAIFECRALKVPTIAVIATDIGAYGGIGILSTCCDFRVMTEHGRLGISGPIVIEKWMGKKAYDSSNRALVWKTSGGKTKYLLGDADALVHDSADAVRDGISRFLGKSSAVSLTAVKARQKELEKRLKKFGAATDPDAVWKGMGVRNIEAASLASGPEFVALAKRGK
;
A
#
# COMPACT_ATOMS: atom_id res chain seq x y z
N MET A 1 30.37 -10.72 -2.51
CA MET A 1 29.07 -10.85 -1.84
C MET A 1 28.05 -10.13 -2.73
N THR A 2 27.32 -10.82 -3.57
CA THR A 2 26.19 -10.28 -4.29
C THR A 2 25.09 -10.07 -3.26
N GLY A 3 24.88 -8.82 -2.82
CA GLY A 3 23.78 -8.47 -1.92
C GLY A 3 22.46 -8.94 -2.53
N ALA A 4 21.59 -9.56 -1.73
CA ALA A 4 20.26 -9.91 -2.18
C ALA A 4 19.53 -8.61 -2.56
N ILE A 5 18.93 -8.56 -3.74
CA ILE A 5 18.14 -7.41 -4.20
C ILE A 5 16.94 -7.26 -3.25
N LEU A 6 16.74 -6.07 -2.70
CA LEU A 6 15.64 -5.77 -1.82
C LEU A 6 14.32 -5.64 -2.62
N PHE A 7 13.19 -5.95 -1.98
CA PHE A 7 11.91 -5.96 -2.67
C PHE A 7 11.51 -4.58 -3.21
N HIS A 8 11.85 -3.51 -2.49
CA HIS A 8 11.57 -2.14 -2.92
C HIS A 8 12.35 -1.73 -4.18
N GLU A 9 13.53 -2.32 -4.44
CA GLU A 9 14.37 -2.02 -5.61
C GLU A 9 13.84 -2.66 -6.91
N LEU A 10 12.94 -3.64 -6.80
CA LEU A 10 12.39 -4.36 -7.95
C LEU A 10 11.39 -3.49 -8.73
N THR A 11 11.33 -3.68 -10.05
CA THR A 11 10.25 -3.14 -10.88
C THR A 11 8.91 -3.85 -10.60
N ALA A 12 7.79 -3.27 -11.03
CA ALA A 12 6.46 -3.86 -10.81
C ALA A 12 6.37 -5.32 -11.31
N ARG A 13 6.86 -5.61 -12.52
CA ARG A 13 6.88 -6.98 -13.08
C ARG A 13 7.82 -7.92 -12.33
N GLN A 14 8.97 -7.42 -11.89
CA GLN A 14 9.90 -8.20 -11.08
C GLN A 14 9.31 -8.51 -9.69
N ARG A 15 8.59 -7.57 -9.05
CA ARG A 15 7.86 -7.80 -7.79
C ARG A 15 6.81 -8.90 -7.95
N ILE A 16 6.03 -8.86 -9.03
CA ILE A 16 5.07 -9.92 -9.35
C ILE A 16 5.78 -11.27 -9.50
N ALA A 17 6.82 -11.32 -10.33
CA ALA A 17 7.57 -12.57 -10.56
C ALA A 17 8.23 -13.13 -9.29
N ALA A 18 8.64 -12.25 -8.37
CA ALA A 18 9.29 -12.63 -7.12
C ALA A 18 8.33 -13.24 -6.07
N ILE A 19 7.04 -12.84 -6.07
CA ILE A 19 6.06 -13.35 -5.10
C ILE A 19 5.12 -14.42 -5.67
N ALA A 20 4.93 -14.46 -6.98
CA ALA A 20 4.12 -15.49 -7.64
C ALA A 20 4.86 -16.84 -7.71
N ASP A 21 4.11 -17.92 -7.78
CA ASP A 21 4.67 -19.24 -8.09
C ASP A 21 5.25 -19.20 -9.51
N LYS A 22 6.40 -19.83 -9.71
CA LYS A 22 7.14 -19.78 -10.98
C LYS A 22 6.25 -20.12 -12.18
N GLY A 23 6.19 -19.20 -13.16
CA GLY A 23 5.44 -19.37 -14.40
C GLY A 23 3.91 -19.35 -14.24
N SER A 24 3.38 -18.92 -13.06
CA SER A 24 1.95 -18.91 -12.80
C SER A 24 1.28 -17.56 -13.11
N PHE A 25 2.06 -16.51 -13.36
CA PHE A 25 1.48 -15.20 -13.69
C PHE A 25 1.06 -15.12 -15.14
N ASP A 26 -0.20 -14.75 -15.34
CA ASP A 26 -0.79 -14.47 -16.64
C ASP A 26 -1.30 -13.03 -16.63
N GLU A 27 -0.65 -12.16 -17.43
CA GLU A 27 -0.92 -10.74 -17.47
C GLU A 27 -2.21 -10.48 -18.26
N LEU A 28 -3.16 -9.82 -17.61
CA LEU A 28 -4.36 -9.30 -18.27
C LEU A 28 -4.04 -7.95 -18.92
N LEU A 29 -4.51 -7.75 -20.16
CA LEU A 29 -4.17 -6.57 -20.95
C LEU A 29 -2.66 -6.37 -21.07
N PRO A 30 -1.94 -7.36 -21.64
CA PRO A 30 -0.48 -7.34 -21.76
C PRO A 30 0.01 -6.25 -22.73
N PRO A 31 1.33 -6.03 -22.87
CA PRO A 31 1.89 -4.98 -23.73
C PRO A 31 1.32 -4.85 -25.14
N PRO A 32 0.95 -5.91 -25.87
CA PRO A 32 0.34 -5.77 -27.18
C PRO A 32 -1.00 -5.03 -27.20
N GLU A 33 -1.76 -5.09 -26.12
CA GLU A 33 -3.06 -4.42 -25.99
C GLU A 33 -2.96 -2.89 -25.91
N ARG A 34 -1.87 -2.36 -25.38
CA ARG A 34 -1.52 -0.93 -25.32
C ARG A 34 -2.68 -0.02 -24.95
N ILE A 35 -3.32 -0.29 -23.83
CA ILE A 35 -4.41 0.58 -23.31
C ILE A 35 -3.78 1.71 -22.51
N THR A 36 -3.84 2.93 -23.05
CA THR A 36 -3.21 4.13 -22.49
C THR A 36 -4.23 5.24 -22.25
N SER A 37 -3.89 6.18 -21.36
CA SER A 37 -4.72 7.35 -21.11
C SER A 37 -4.97 8.16 -22.39
N PRO A 38 -6.22 8.54 -22.69
CA PRO A 38 -6.53 9.38 -23.85
C PRO A 38 -6.09 10.83 -23.65
N TYR A 39 -5.78 11.25 -22.42
CA TYR A 39 -5.48 12.65 -22.08
C TYR A 39 -3.99 12.96 -22.10
N LEU A 40 -3.13 12.06 -21.66
CA LEU A 40 -1.70 12.35 -21.45
C LEU A 40 -0.99 12.75 -22.73
N ALA A 41 -1.26 12.07 -23.84
CA ALA A 41 -0.67 12.41 -25.13
C ALA A 41 -1.07 13.84 -25.60
N GLN A 42 -2.31 14.24 -25.36
CA GLN A 42 -2.82 15.57 -25.70
C GLN A 42 -2.15 16.69 -24.88
N LEU A 43 -1.68 16.34 -23.67
CA LEU A 43 -0.97 17.25 -22.76
C LEU A 43 0.55 17.23 -22.97
N GLY A 44 1.05 16.50 -23.98
CA GLY A 44 2.48 16.35 -24.23
C GLY A 44 3.20 15.52 -23.16
N ILE A 45 2.46 14.74 -22.37
CA ILE A 45 3.02 13.86 -21.34
C ILE A 45 3.24 12.47 -21.95
N PRO A 46 4.43 11.85 -21.76
CA PRO A 46 4.68 10.51 -22.25
C PRO A 46 3.62 9.51 -21.78
N VAL A 47 3.21 8.61 -22.67
CA VAL A 47 2.29 7.52 -22.33
C VAL A 47 3.06 6.23 -22.07
N SER A 48 2.51 5.37 -21.19
CA SER A 48 3.00 4.01 -20.97
C SER A 48 1.97 3.01 -21.49
N PHE A 49 2.45 1.93 -22.12
CA PHE A 49 1.57 0.90 -22.72
C PHE A 49 0.64 0.22 -21.70
N ASP A 50 1.02 0.21 -20.42
CA ASP A 50 0.24 -0.37 -19.32
C ASP A 50 -0.49 0.69 -18.47
N ASP A 51 -0.33 1.96 -18.80
CA ASP A 51 -0.84 3.12 -18.04
C ASP A 51 -0.41 3.11 -16.56
N GLY A 52 0.76 2.56 -16.29
CA GLY A 52 1.37 2.57 -14.96
C GLY A 52 0.86 1.50 -14.00
N ILE A 53 0.17 0.47 -14.50
CA ILE A 53 -0.26 -0.66 -13.68
C ILE A 53 -0.25 -1.99 -14.47
N VAL A 54 0.35 -2.99 -13.86
CA VAL A 54 0.35 -4.37 -14.33
C VAL A 54 -0.72 -5.13 -13.55
N ILE A 55 -1.62 -5.81 -14.26
CA ILE A 55 -2.69 -6.61 -13.65
C ILE A 55 -2.70 -8.02 -14.24
N GLY A 56 -3.10 -8.99 -13.45
CA GLY A 56 -3.19 -10.38 -13.91
C GLY A 56 -3.71 -11.33 -12.84
N HIS A 57 -3.62 -12.59 -13.14
CA HIS A 57 -3.85 -13.65 -12.15
C HIS A 57 -2.59 -14.50 -11.99
N ALA A 58 -2.42 -15.08 -10.81
CA ALA A 58 -1.25 -15.87 -10.45
C ALA A 58 -1.61 -16.96 -9.44
N ARG A 59 -0.58 -17.70 -9.01
CA ARG A 59 -0.63 -18.49 -7.79
C ARG A 59 0.40 -17.97 -6.80
N ILE A 60 0.04 -17.99 -5.52
CA ILE A 60 0.96 -17.73 -4.42
C ILE A 60 0.81 -18.88 -3.42
N GLY A 61 1.85 -19.72 -3.29
CA GLY A 61 1.79 -20.93 -2.49
C GLY A 61 0.67 -21.89 -2.94
N GLY A 62 0.52 -22.09 -4.22
CA GLY A 62 -0.50 -22.93 -4.87
C GLY A 62 -1.91 -22.31 -4.93
N LYS A 63 -2.20 -21.23 -4.18
CA LYS A 63 -3.52 -20.58 -4.16
C LYS A 63 -3.65 -19.59 -5.29
N LYS A 64 -4.76 -19.63 -6.03
CA LYS A 64 -5.09 -18.62 -7.05
C LYS A 64 -5.27 -17.25 -6.41
N VAL A 65 -4.77 -16.21 -7.07
CA VAL A 65 -4.94 -14.81 -6.69
C VAL A 65 -5.11 -13.95 -7.93
N TYR A 66 -5.87 -12.86 -7.82
CA TYR A 66 -5.73 -11.71 -8.69
C TYR A 66 -4.63 -10.82 -8.14
N LEU A 67 -3.76 -10.30 -9.01
CA LEU A 67 -2.55 -9.59 -8.62
C LEU A 67 -2.38 -8.32 -9.45
N ALA A 68 -2.17 -7.21 -8.78
CA ALA A 68 -1.82 -5.93 -9.39
C ALA A 68 -0.52 -5.39 -8.82
N ALA A 69 0.29 -4.70 -9.65
CA ALA A 69 1.46 -3.95 -9.22
C ALA A 69 1.51 -2.58 -9.92
N GLN A 70 1.58 -1.52 -9.16
CA GLN A 70 1.73 -0.17 -9.68
C GLN A 70 3.18 0.10 -10.12
N VAL A 71 3.33 0.89 -11.18
CA VAL A 71 4.61 1.29 -11.76
C VAL A 71 4.93 2.71 -11.32
N GLY A 72 5.69 2.85 -10.24
CA GLY A 72 6.00 4.16 -9.64
C GLY A 72 6.78 5.09 -10.56
N GLN A 73 7.57 4.53 -11.48
CA GLN A 73 8.35 5.31 -12.46
C GLN A 73 7.45 6.05 -13.47
N PHE A 74 6.21 5.61 -13.66
CA PHE A 74 5.27 6.27 -14.55
C PHE A 74 4.37 7.24 -13.78
N VAL A 75 4.58 8.52 -13.98
CA VAL A 75 3.83 9.63 -13.34
C VAL A 75 3.71 9.46 -11.81
N GLY A 76 4.80 8.98 -11.15
CA GLY A 76 4.79 8.73 -9.70
C GLY A 76 3.79 7.66 -9.24
N GLY A 77 3.41 6.73 -10.12
CA GLY A 77 2.40 5.71 -9.83
C GLY A 77 0.98 6.26 -9.66
N ALA A 78 0.76 7.53 -10.04
CA ALA A 78 -0.51 8.19 -9.83
C ALA A 78 -1.64 7.54 -10.65
N VAL A 79 -2.80 7.40 -10.01
CA VAL A 79 -3.99 6.77 -10.59
C VAL A 79 -4.70 7.73 -11.52
N GLY A 80 -4.80 7.35 -12.79
CA GLY A 80 -5.61 8.00 -13.81
C GLY A 80 -6.81 7.15 -14.21
N GLU A 81 -7.46 7.53 -15.30
CA GLU A 81 -8.66 6.85 -15.79
C GLU A 81 -8.41 5.36 -16.12
N ILE A 82 -7.47 5.10 -17.02
CA ILE A 82 -7.18 3.72 -17.47
C ILE A 82 -6.57 2.88 -16.34
N HIS A 83 -5.63 3.45 -15.58
CA HIS A 83 -5.06 2.82 -14.40
C HIS A 83 -6.15 2.35 -13.43
N GLY A 84 -7.06 3.27 -13.09
CA GLY A 84 -8.14 2.96 -12.16
C GLY A 84 -9.19 2.02 -12.73
N ALA A 85 -9.50 2.11 -14.04
CA ALA A 85 -10.40 1.17 -14.70
C ALA A 85 -9.85 -0.27 -14.65
N LYS A 86 -8.55 -0.47 -14.93
CA LYS A 86 -7.87 -1.76 -14.78
C LYS A 86 -7.97 -2.28 -13.36
N LEU A 87 -7.68 -1.43 -12.36
CA LEU A 87 -7.69 -1.82 -10.96
C LEU A 87 -9.11 -2.16 -10.48
N THR A 88 -10.10 -1.35 -10.85
CA THR A 88 -11.52 -1.60 -10.56
C THR A 88 -11.99 -2.91 -11.19
N GLY A 89 -11.65 -3.14 -12.47
CA GLY A 89 -11.96 -4.36 -13.19
C GLY A 89 -11.37 -5.61 -12.53
N LEU A 90 -10.13 -5.51 -12.05
CA LEU A 90 -9.45 -6.60 -11.35
C LEU A 90 -10.17 -6.97 -10.03
N PHE A 91 -10.53 -5.99 -9.20
CA PHE A 91 -11.28 -6.26 -7.98
C PHE A 91 -12.68 -6.80 -8.25
N LYS A 92 -13.38 -6.32 -9.29
CA LYS A 92 -14.66 -6.89 -9.72
C LYS A 92 -14.53 -8.34 -10.18
N ALA A 93 -13.48 -8.66 -10.94
CA ALA A 93 -13.20 -10.04 -11.33
C ALA A 93 -12.91 -10.92 -10.10
N ALA A 94 -12.13 -10.41 -9.14
CA ALA A 94 -11.85 -11.10 -7.88
C ALA A 94 -13.14 -11.38 -7.09
N ALA A 95 -14.06 -10.42 -7.01
CA ALA A 95 -15.35 -10.57 -6.35
C ALA A 95 -16.23 -11.63 -7.05
N ARG A 96 -16.34 -11.56 -8.38
CA ARG A 96 -17.11 -12.51 -9.21
C ARG A 96 -16.61 -13.95 -9.04
N ASP A 97 -15.30 -14.13 -9.11
CA ASP A 97 -14.66 -15.46 -9.14
C ASP A 97 -14.37 -15.98 -7.73
N LYS A 98 -14.60 -15.15 -6.68
CA LYS A 98 -14.32 -15.44 -5.27
C LYS A 98 -12.85 -15.81 -5.02
N VAL A 99 -11.93 -15.11 -5.69
CA VAL A 99 -10.49 -15.31 -5.64
C VAL A 99 -9.85 -14.11 -4.94
N PRO A 100 -8.93 -14.30 -3.98
CA PRO A 100 -8.24 -13.21 -3.29
C PRO A 100 -7.58 -12.23 -4.27
N CYS A 101 -7.58 -10.93 -3.92
CA CYS A 101 -6.94 -9.89 -4.70
C CYS A 101 -5.79 -9.25 -3.91
N VAL A 102 -4.62 -9.15 -4.52
CA VAL A 102 -3.40 -8.56 -3.95
C VAL A 102 -2.99 -7.36 -4.79
N LEU A 103 -2.80 -6.21 -4.15
CA LEU A 103 -2.34 -4.98 -4.77
C LEU A 103 -0.98 -4.59 -4.20
N ILE A 104 0.07 -4.61 -5.03
CA ILE A 104 1.38 -4.03 -4.70
C ILE A 104 1.32 -2.55 -5.03
N VAL A 105 1.37 -1.73 -3.98
CA VAL A 105 1.17 -0.29 -4.04
C VAL A 105 2.49 0.44 -4.24
N GLU A 106 2.52 1.35 -5.21
CA GLU A 106 3.61 2.30 -5.44
C GLU A 106 3.04 3.58 -6.06
N SER A 107 2.50 4.50 -5.22
CA SER A 107 1.74 5.63 -5.75
C SER A 107 1.76 6.87 -4.86
N GLY A 108 2.01 8.02 -5.48
CA GLY A 108 1.86 9.33 -4.89
C GLY A 108 0.40 9.80 -4.74
N GLY A 109 -0.56 9.11 -5.36
CA GLY A 109 -1.98 9.46 -5.26
C GLY A 109 -2.72 9.45 -6.59
N VAL A 110 -3.43 10.54 -6.87
CA VAL A 110 -4.26 10.72 -8.07
C VAL A 110 -3.49 11.49 -9.14
N ARG A 111 -3.71 11.14 -10.39
CA ARG A 111 -3.13 11.81 -11.57
C ARG A 111 -3.92 13.07 -11.89
N LEU A 112 -3.42 14.22 -11.41
CA LEU A 112 -4.11 15.52 -11.55
C LEU A 112 -4.28 15.98 -13.01
N HIS A 113 -3.44 15.49 -13.93
CA HIS A 113 -3.51 15.81 -15.36
C HIS A 113 -4.81 15.38 -16.04
N GLU A 114 -5.53 14.43 -15.45
CA GLU A 114 -6.77 13.87 -16.00
C GLU A 114 -8.03 14.40 -15.29
N GLY A 115 -7.90 15.53 -14.56
CA GLY A 115 -9.02 16.13 -13.83
C GLY A 115 -9.63 15.14 -12.83
N SER A 116 -10.95 15.06 -12.78
CA SER A 116 -11.67 14.19 -11.84
C SER A 116 -11.67 12.71 -12.20
N SER A 117 -11.15 12.31 -13.36
CA SER A 117 -11.16 10.89 -13.78
C SER A 117 -10.42 9.98 -12.78
N GLY A 118 -9.28 10.46 -12.26
CA GLY A 118 -8.52 9.71 -11.26
C GLY A 118 -9.24 9.58 -9.92
N GLU A 119 -9.94 10.62 -9.46
CA GLU A 119 -10.72 10.59 -8.21
C GLU A 119 -11.92 9.64 -8.33
N ILE A 120 -12.63 9.70 -9.47
CA ILE A 120 -13.72 8.76 -9.78
C ILE A 120 -13.18 7.33 -9.81
N ALA A 121 -12.03 7.10 -10.42
CA ALA A 121 -11.38 5.80 -10.47
C ALA A 121 -11.02 5.25 -9.08
N ILE A 122 -10.53 6.11 -8.17
CA ILE A 122 -10.29 5.74 -6.76
C ILE A 122 -11.62 5.35 -6.08
N ALA A 123 -12.67 6.14 -6.24
CA ALA A 123 -13.97 5.88 -5.63
C ALA A 123 -14.57 4.54 -6.13
N GLU A 124 -14.51 4.28 -7.44
CA GLU A 124 -15.00 3.03 -8.03
C GLU A 124 -14.17 1.82 -7.60
N THR A 125 -12.85 1.98 -7.46
CA THR A 125 -12.00 0.90 -6.96
C THR A 125 -12.32 0.61 -5.48
N MET A 126 -12.51 1.62 -4.64
CA MET A 126 -12.94 1.42 -3.23
C MET A 126 -14.26 0.67 -3.17
N ARG A 127 -15.24 1.04 -4.03
CA ARG A 127 -16.52 0.32 -4.12
C ARG A 127 -16.32 -1.16 -4.45
N ALA A 128 -15.47 -1.48 -5.44
CA ALA A 128 -15.14 -2.86 -5.80
C ALA A 128 -14.42 -3.63 -4.68
N ILE A 129 -13.55 -2.97 -3.92
CA ILE A 129 -12.91 -3.56 -2.72
C ILE A 129 -13.97 -3.91 -1.66
N PHE A 130 -14.91 -3.00 -1.39
CA PHE A 130 -15.99 -3.29 -0.42
C PHE A 130 -16.93 -4.40 -0.92
N GLU A 131 -17.14 -4.53 -2.23
CA GLU A 131 -17.85 -5.66 -2.82
C GLU A 131 -17.12 -7.00 -2.54
N CYS A 132 -15.80 -7.05 -2.78
CA CYS A 132 -14.97 -8.21 -2.40
C CYS A 132 -15.16 -8.55 -0.91
N ARG A 133 -15.02 -7.57 -0.04
CA ARG A 133 -15.14 -7.76 1.43
C ARG A 133 -16.52 -8.22 1.85
N ALA A 134 -17.60 -7.70 1.24
CA ALA A 134 -18.95 -8.14 1.49
C ALA A 134 -19.16 -9.62 1.12
N LEU A 135 -18.49 -10.07 0.06
CA LEU A 135 -18.46 -11.46 -0.38
C LEU A 135 -17.41 -12.32 0.35
N LYS A 136 -16.72 -11.76 1.34
CA LYS A 136 -15.64 -12.42 2.09
C LYS A 136 -14.45 -12.85 1.20
N VAL A 137 -14.23 -12.15 0.13
CA VAL A 137 -13.06 -12.32 -0.75
C VAL A 137 -11.92 -11.49 -0.20
N PRO A 138 -10.78 -12.10 0.19
CA PRO A 138 -9.66 -11.37 0.80
C PRO A 138 -9.07 -10.32 -0.13
N THR A 139 -8.86 -9.11 0.40
CA THR A 139 -8.18 -8.01 -0.29
C THR A 139 -6.96 -7.60 0.51
N ILE A 140 -5.79 -7.58 -0.13
CA ILE A 140 -4.50 -7.36 0.53
C ILE A 140 -3.74 -6.25 -0.19
N ALA A 141 -3.40 -5.17 0.51
CA ALA A 141 -2.49 -4.15 0.03
C ALA A 141 -1.07 -4.44 0.54
N VAL A 142 -0.10 -4.43 -0.37
CA VAL A 142 1.34 -4.57 -0.07
C VAL A 142 1.99 -3.21 -0.26
N ILE A 143 2.49 -2.62 0.82
CA ILE A 143 3.10 -1.29 0.83
C ILE A 143 4.57 -1.46 1.22
N ALA A 144 5.38 -1.74 0.20
CA ALA A 144 6.77 -2.15 0.33
C ALA A 144 7.67 -1.52 -0.75
N THR A 145 7.38 -0.26 -1.11
CA THR A 145 8.00 0.41 -2.25
C THR A 145 8.49 1.79 -1.87
N ASP A 146 9.36 2.38 -2.69
CA ASP A 146 10.01 3.67 -2.40
C ASP A 146 9.04 4.86 -2.43
N ILE A 147 8.04 4.84 -3.30
CA ILE A 147 7.04 5.92 -3.33
C ILE A 147 6.09 5.77 -2.14
N GLY A 148 5.68 4.53 -1.82
CA GLY A 148 4.70 4.25 -0.79
C GLY A 148 3.26 4.38 -1.28
N ALA A 149 2.34 4.71 -0.38
CA ALA A 149 0.89 4.83 -0.63
C ALA A 149 0.37 6.16 -0.07
N TYR A 150 0.12 7.13 -0.94
CA TYR A 150 -0.36 8.46 -0.54
C TYR A 150 -1.61 8.87 -1.30
N GLY A 151 -2.29 9.93 -0.82
CA GLY A 151 -3.51 10.46 -1.43
C GLY A 151 -4.61 9.42 -1.52
N GLY A 152 -5.31 9.39 -2.64
CA GLY A 152 -6.42 8.46 -2.89
C GLY A 152 -6.02 6.99 -2.74
N ILE A 153 -4.82 6.62 -3.18
CA ILE A 153 -4.30 5.24 -3.04
C ILE A 153 -3.97 4.90 -1.57
N GLY A 154 -3.54 5.86 -0.78
CA GLY A 154 -3.37 5.68 0.67
C GLY A 154 -4.70 5.34 1.34
N ILE A 155 -5.77 6.07 1.00
CA ILE A 155 -7.13 5.81 1.49
C ILE A 155 -7.61 4.43 1.00
N LEU A 156 -7.49 4.15 -0.30
CA LEU A 156 -7.88 2.89 -0.92
C LEU A 156 -7.19 1.68 -0.26
N SER A 157 -5.89 1.79 0.04
CA SER A 157 -5.14 0.75 0.73
C SER A 157 -5.71 0.42 2.12
N THR A 158 -6.27 1.43 2.82
CA THR A 158 -6.93 1.21 4.11
C THR A 158 -8.32 0.58 3.98
N CYS A 159 -8.93 0.61 2.79
CA CYS A 159 -10.17 -0.10 2.51
C CYS A 159 -9.97 -1.60 2.30
N CYS A 160 -8.76 -2.05 1.97
CA CYS A 160 -8.44 -3.48 1.90
C CYS A 160 -8.58 -4.15 3.28
N ASP A 161 -8.83 -5.48 3.28
CA ASP A 161 -8.89 -6.25 4.52
C ASP A 161 -7.59 -6.17 5.30
N PHE A 162 -6.46 -6.35 4.61
CA PHE A 162 -5.14 -6.44 5.23
C PHE A 162 -4.09 -5.59 4.52
N ARG A 163 -3.14 -5.07 5.29
CA ARG A 163 -1.99 -4.30 4.82
C ARG A 163 -0.71 -4.99 5.29
N VAL A 164 0.10 -5.44 4.32
CA VAL A 164 1.44 -5.97 4.55
C VAL A 164 2.42 -4.85 4.23
N MET A 165 3.26 -4.48 5.19
CA MET A 165 4.25 -3.42 5.01
C MET A 165 5.66 -3.94 5.28
N THR A 166 6.63 -3.37 4.58
CA THR A 166 8.05 -3.44 4.95
C THR A 166 8.43 -2.17 5.70
N GLU A 167 9.63 -2.13 6.25
CA GLU A 167 10.15 -0.90 6.88
C GLU A 167 10.36 0.24 5.87
N HIS A 168 10.57 -0.06 4.60
CA HIS A 168 10.65 0.92 3.52
C HIS A 168 9.29 1.49 3.13
N GLY A 169 8.23 0.72 3.26
CA GLY A 169 6.87 1.14 2.92
C GLY A 169 6.41 2.34 3.74
N ARG A 170 5.68 3.25 3.09
CA ARG A 170 5.12 4.46 3.71
C ARG A 170 3.64 4.57 3.37
N LEU A 171 2.84 4.88 4.36
CA LEU A 171 1.38 5.03 4.21
C LEU A 171 0.91 6.36 4.83
N GLY A 172 0.19 7.15 4.06
CA GLY A 172 -0.37 8.42 4.52
C GLY A 172 -1.42 8.97 3.58
N ILE A 173 -2.15 10.01 4.03
CA ILE A 173 -3.07 10.77 3.15
C ILE A 173 -2.28 11.78 2.34
N SER A 174 -1.33 12.49 2.97
CA SER A 174 -0.48 13.48 2.31
C SER A 174 0.95 12.99 2.23
N GLY A 175 1.59 13.18 1.08
CA GLY A 175 3.02 12.92 0.90
C GLY A 175 3.87 13.91 1.72
N PRO A 176 5.14 13.57 2.03
CA PRO A 176 6.02 14.39 2.87
C PRO A 176 6.15 15.85 2.40
N ILE A 177 6.32 16.05 1.10
CA ILE A 177 6.43 17.40 0.49
C ILE A 177 5.15 18.21 0.68
N VAL A 178 3.98 17.57 0.62
CA VAL A 178 2.70 18.24 0.84
C VAL A 178 2.56 18.66 2.30
N ILE A 179 2.96 17.81 3.24
CA ILE A 179 2.96 18.13 4.68
C ILE A 179 3.89 19.31 4.94
N GLU A 180 5.12 19.31 4.40
CA GLU A 180 6.06 20.41 4.54
C GLU A 180 5.50 21.74 4.00
N LYS A 181 4.85 21.71 2.83
CA LYS A 181 4.22 22.91 2.25
C LYS A 181 3.13 23.48 3.15
N TRP A 182 2.39 22.64 3.85
CA TRP A 182 1.32 23.06 4.76
C TRP A 182 1.82 23.54 6.11
N MET A 183 2.75 22.81 6.72
CA MET A 183 3.23 23.06 8.10
C MET A 183 4.45 23.97 8.14
N GLY A 184 5.16 24.11 7.03
CA GLY A 184 6.46 24.77 6.94
C GLY A 184 7.63 23.86 7.34
N LYS A 185 8.80 24.08 6.70
CA LYS A 185 9.99 23.24 6.85
C LYS A 185 10.50 23.11 8.30
N LYS A 186 10.29 24.16 9.12
CA LYS A 186 10.68 24.13 10.55
C LYS A 186 9.87 23.12 11.35
N ALA A 187 8.58 22.92 11.00
CA ALA A 187 7.70 22.00 11.70
C ALA A 187 7.80 20.58 11.12
N TYR A 188 8.00 20.45 9.80
CA TYR A 188 8.14 19.16 9.14
C TYR A 188 9.08 19.28 7.94
N ASP A 189 10.27 18.71 8.04
CA ASP A 189 11.26 18.67 6.96
C ASP A 189 11.12 17.38 6.16
N SER A 190 10.61 17.47 4.95
CA SER A 190 10.42 16.33 4.04
C SER A 190 11.71 15.69 3.57
N SER A 191 12.85 16.38 3.69
CA SER A 191 14.18 15.85 3.40
C SER A 191 14.76 15.03 4.56
N ASN A 192 14.22 15.19 5.77
CA ASN A 192 14.60 14.41 6.94
C ASN A 192 13.99 13.01 6.87
N ARG A 193 14.75 12.07 6.30
CA ARG A 193 14.29 10.68 6.10
C ARG A 193 13.87 10.03 7.42
N ALA A 194 14.59 10.23 8.51
CA ALA A 194 14.26 9.66 9.82
C ALA A 194 12.88 10.14 10.30
N LEU A 195 12.59 11.43 10.18
CA LEU A 195 11.28 12.01 10.51
C LEU A 195 10.17 11.41 9.61
N VAL A 196 10.38 11.37 8.29
CA VAL A 196 9.40 10.85 7.34
C VAL A 196 9.05 9.39 7.66
N TRP A 197 10.06 8.52 7.89
CA TRP A 197 9.81 7.11 8.21
C TRP A 197 9.21 6.91 9.60
N LYS A 198 9.59 7.72 10.61
CA LYS A 198 8.95 7.70 11.93
C LYS A 198 7.51 8.20 11.90
N THR A 199 7.12 8.99 10.90
CA THR A 199 5.74 9.49 10.77
C THR A 199 4.85 8.54 9.95
N SER A 200 5.29 8.13 8.78
CA SER A 200 4.48 7.38 7.80
C SER A 200 4.97 5.96 7.51
N GLY A 201 6.13 5.57 8.04
CA GLY A 201 6.77 4.29 7.74
C GLY A 201 6.11 3.08 8.38
N GLY A 202 6.46 1.89 7.87
CA GLY A 202 5.86 0.62 8.25
C GLY A 202 5.91 0.33 9.76
N LYS A 203 6.99 0.68 10.46
CA LYS A 203 7.12 0.51 11.91
C LYS A 203 6.03 1.27 12.67
N THR A 204 5.86 2.54 12.36
CA THR A 204 4.82 3.40 12.96
C THR A 204 3.42 2.88 12.62
N LYS A 205 3.19 2.52 11.37
CA LYS A 205 1.89 1.99 10.94
C LYS A 205 1.55 0.68 11.60
N TYR A 206 2.52 -0.19 11.84
CA TYR A 206 2.34 -1.42 12.60
C TYR A 206 2.00 -1.14 14.08
N LEU A 207 2.71 -0.22 14.73
CA LEU A 207 2.41 0.18 16.12
C LEU A 207 0.99 0.72 16.26
N LEU A 208 0.57 1.55 15.31
CA LEU A 208 -0.75 2.16 15.30
C LEU A 208 -1.88 1.19 14.85
N GLY A 209 -1.55 -0.03 14.42
CA GLY A 209 -2.54 -0.98 13.88
C GLY A 209 -3.07 -0.60 12.49
N ASP A 210 -2.35 0.26 11.76
CA ASP A 210 -2.67 0.61 10.37
C ASP A 210 -2.02 -0.38 9.39
N ALA A 211 -1.03 -1.18 9.84
CA ALA A 211 -0.49 -2.33 9.13
C ALA A 211 -0.74 -3.61 9.92
N ASP A 212 -1.20 -4.65 9.23
CA ASP A 212 -1.54 -5.96 9.83
C ASP A 212 -0.32 -6.87 9.94
N ALA A 213 0.69 -6.65 9.08
CA ALA A 213 1.99 -7.30 9.16
C ALA A 213 3.09 -6.31 8.81
N LEU A 214 4.20 -6.38 9.56
CA LEU A 214 5.48 -5.75 9.23
C LEU A 214 6.47 -6.87 8.96
N VAL A 215 7.01 -6.91 7.75
CA VAL A 215 7.90 -7.98 7.27
C VAL A 215 9.24 -7.41 6.81
N HIS A 216 10.25 -8.27 6.68
CA HIS A 216 11.53 -7.88 6.10
C HIS A 216 11.35 -7.49 4.63
N ASP A 217 12.21 -6.61 4.12
CA ASP A 217 12.18 -6.14 2.75
C ASP A 217 12.86 -7.15 1.79
N SER A 218 12.25 -8.31 1.68
CA SER A 218 12.66 -9.38 0.77
C SER A 218 11.43 -10.02 0.13
N ALA A 219 11.60 -10.57 -1.06
CA ALA A 219 10.51 -11.21 -1.81
C ALA A 219 9.85 -12.33 -1.00
N ASP A 220 10.64 -13.19 -0.36
CA ASP A 220 10.14 -14.30 0.44
C ASP A 220 9.32 -13.82 1.64
N ALA A 221 9.81 -12.81 2.38
CA ALA A 221 9.11 -12.27 3.53
C ALA A 221 7.81 -11.57 3.14
N VAL A 222 7.79 -10.85 2.01
CA VAL A 222 6.57 -10.24 1.46
C VAL A 222 5.57 -11.31 1.03
N ARG A 223 6.03 -12.34 0.29
CA ARG A 223 5.22 -13.49 -0.13
C ARG A 223 4.60 -14.21 1.08
N ASP A 224 5.39 -14.48 2.12
CA ASP A 224 4.92 -15.10 3.36
C ASP A 224 3.92 -14.21 4.10
N GLY A 225 4.18 -12.90 4.12
CA GLY A 225 3.26 -11.91 4.67
C GLY A 225 1.89 -11.94 3.99
N ILE A 226 1.86 -12.00 2.66
CA ILE A 226 0.63 -12.13 1.86
C ILE A 226 -0.08 -13.46 2.17
N SER A 227 0.68 -14.55 2.18
CA SER A 227 0.15 -15.92 2.33
C SER A 227 -0.63 -16.11 3.64
N ARG A 228 -0.28 -15.37 4.72
CA ARG A 228 -0.97 -15.37 6.02
C ARG A 228 -2.43 -14.93 5.91
N PHE A 229 -2.78 -14.15 4.87
CA PHE A 229 -4.08 -13.52 4.73
C PHE A 229 -4.92 -14.05 3.56
N LEU A 230 -4.38 -14.86 2.66
CA LEU A 230 -5.09 -15.36 1.47
C LEU A 230 -6.37 -16.17 1.76
N GLY A 231 -6.55 -16.66 2.98
CA GLY A 231 -7.75 -17.39 3.41
C GLY A 231 -8.57 -16.65 4.45
N LYS A 232 -8.30 -15.34 4.67
CA LYS A 232 -8.95 -14.56 5.72
C LYS A 232 -9.68 -13.37 5.12
N SER A 233 -10.80 -12.98 5.71
CA SER A 233 -11.49 -11.73 5.40
C SER A 233 -11.85 -11.00 6.68
N SER A 234 -11.88 -9.68 6.65
CA SER A 234 -12.34 -8.86 7.77
C SER A 234 -13.84 -8.56 7.61
N ALA A 235 -14.55 -8.51 8.74
CA ALA A 235 -15.98 -8.22 8.71
C ALA A 235 -16.23 -6.76 8.28
N VAL A 236 -17.12 -6.57 7.30
CA VAL A 236 -17.72 -5.28 7.00
C VAL A 236 -19.08 -5.22 7.67
N SER A 237 -19.15 -4.60 8.85
CA SER A 237 -20.39 -4.45 9.60
C SER A 237 -20.41 -3.10 10.31
N LEU A 238 -21.60 -2.59 10.62
CA LEU A 238 -21.76 -1.37 11.38
C LEU A 238 -21.05 -1.44 12.74
N THR A 239 -21.08 -2.62 13.38
CA THR A 239 -20.37 -2.86 14.65
C THR A 239 -18.86 -2.71 14.50
N ALA A 240 -18.27 -3.30 13.44
CA ALA A 240 -16.83 -3.17 13.16
C ALA A 240 -16.44 -1.71 12.85
N VAL A 241 -17.25 -0.99 12.08
CA VAL A 241 -17.02 0.43 11.76
C VAL A 241 -17.06 1.28 13.04
N LYS A 242 -18.08 1.10 13.89
CA LYS A 242 -18.21 1.81 15.18
C LYS A 242 -17.06 1.48 16.13
N ALA A 243 -16.59 0.23 16.17
CA ALA A 243 -15.45 -0.17 16.98
C ALA A 243 -14.16 0.53 16.50
N ARG A 244 -13.92 0.55 15.18
CA ARG A 244 -12.77 1.23 14.59
C ARG A 244 -12.81 2.75 14.82
N GLN A 245 -14.00 3.37 14.68
CA GLN A 245 -14.17 4.79 14.98
C GLN A 245 -13.78 5.12 16.43
N LYS A 246 -14.27 4.35 17.40
CA LYS A 246 -13.90 4.53 18.82
C LYS A 246 -12.39 4.37 19.07
N GLU A 247 -11.74 3.46 18.38
CA GLU A 247 -10.29 3.27 18.46
C GLU A 247 -9.54 4.50 17.91
N LEU A 248 -9.97 5.03 16.76
CA LEU A 248 -9.38 6.22 16.15
C LEU A 248 -9.59 7.46 17.02
N GLU A 249 -10.74 7.64 17.64
CA GLU A 249 -11.03 8.72 18.59
C GLU A 249 -10.10 8.65 19.82
N LYS A 250 -9.91 7.45 20.39
CA LYS A 250 -8.96 7.26 21.49
C LYS A 250 -7.53 7.61 21.09
N ARG A 251 -7.12 7.20 19.88
CA ARG A 251 -5.80 7.49 19.32
C ARG A 251 -5.62 9.00 19.11
N LEU A 252 -6.62 9.66 18.53
CA LEU A 252 -6.62 11.10 18.33
C LEU A 252 -6.53 11.85 19.67
N LYS A 253 -7.34 11.45 20.66
CA LYS A 253 -7.29 12.05 22.00
C LYS A 253 -5.92 11.87 22.66
N LYS A 254 -5.26 10.73 22.46
CA LYS A 254 -3.95 10.43 23.07
C LYS A 254 -2.79 11.12 22.38
N PHE A 255 -2.81 11.22 21.06
CA PHE A 255 -1.67 11.61 20.24
C PHE A 255 -1.91 12.80 19.31
N GLY A 256 -3.13 13.34 19.25
CA GLY A 256 -3.49 14.40 18.29
C GLY A 256 -2.69 15.69 18.44
N ALA A 257 -2.16 15.96 19.63
CA ALA A 257 -1.30 17.11 19.91
C ALA A 257 0.21 16.78 19.85
N ALA A 258 0.59 15.53 19.53
CA ALA A 258 1.99 15.14 19.48
C ALA A 258 2.66 15.72 18.22
N THR A 259 3.73 16.48 18.42
CA THR A 259 4.56 17.06 17.36
C THR A 259 5.82 16.24 17.09
N ASP A 260 6.14 15.30 17.98
CA ASP A 260 7.31 14.43 17.92
C ASP A 260 6.88 12.96 17.75
N PRO A 261 7.27 12.28 16.65
CA PRO A 261 6.98 10.85 16.47
C PRO A 261 7.53 9.95 17.59
N ASP A 262 8.64 10.33 18.25
CA ASP A 262 9.21 9.57 19.35
C ASP A 262 8.28 9.56 20.57
N ALA A 263 7.55 10.64 20.82
CA ALA A 263 6.53 10.71 21.84
C ALA A 263 5.37 9.72 21.56
N VAL A 264 4.98 9.57 20.28
CA VAL A 264 3.99 8.57 19.87
C VAL A 264 4.50 7.16 20.12
N TRP A 265 5.74 6.85 19.72
CA TRP A 265 6.33 5.53 19.93
C TRP A 265 6.44 5.17 21.42
N LYS A 266 6.92 6.12 22.27
CA LYS A 266 6.96 5.95 23.73
C LYS A 266 5.55 5.69 24.29
N GLY A 267 4.59 6.49 23.86
CA GLY A 267 3.20 6.33 24.28
C GLY A 267 2.55 5.01 23.82
N MET A 268 3.09 4.38 22.77
CA MET A 268 2.70 3.05 22.29
C MET A 268 3.50 1.90 22.95
N GLY A 269 4.39 2.21 23.92
CA GLY A 269 5.12 1.22 24.71
C GLY A 269 6.51 0.87 24.19
N VAL A 270 7.04 1.59 23.20
CA VAL A 270 8.43 1.39 22.74
C VAL A 270 9.39 2.00 23.78
N ARG A 271 10.14 1.15 24.48
CA ARG A 271 11.04 1.59 25.58
C ARG A 271 12.36 2.16 25.09
N ASN A 272 12.98 1.57 24.09
CA ASN A 272 14.24 2.01 23.51
C ASN A 272 14.02 2.45 22.07
N ILE A 273 13.87 3.76 21.86
CA ILE A 273 13.56 4.35 20.55
C ILE A 273 14.72 4.18 19.57
N GLU A 274 15.96 4.31 20.04
CA GLU A 274 17.15 4.18 19.19
C GLU A 274 17.29 2.75 18.67
N ALA A 275 17.29 1.76 19.55
CA ALA A 275 17.34 0.36 19.15
C ALA A 275 16.15 -0.02 18.24
N ALA A 276 14.94 0.46 18.53
CA ALA A 276 13.75 0.22 17.71
C ALA A 276 13.87 0.89 16.34
N SER A 277 14.50 2.06 16.24
CA SER A 277 14.71 2.75 14.97
C SER A 277 15.64 1.96 14.05
N LEU A 278 16.68 1.35 14.61
CA LEU A 278 17.70 0.57 13.88
C LEU A 278 17.27 -0.88 13.59
N ALA A 279 16.32 -1.41 14.37
CA ALA A 279 15.87 -2.80 14.25
C ALA A 279 15.26 -3.07 12.86
N SER A 280 15.47 -4.26 12.31
CA SER A 280 14.73 -4.74 11.13
C SER A 280 13.23 -4.90 11.44
N GLY A 281 12.37 -5.01 10.42
CA GLY A 281 10.93 -5.17 10.62
C GLY A 281 10.55 -6.28 11.62
N PRO A 282 11.05 -7.52 11.48
CA PRO A 282 10.79 -8.61 12.43
C PRO A 282 11.31 -8.35 13.85
N GLU A 283 12.51 -7.79 14.00
CA GLU A 283 13.07 -7.41 15.31
C GLU A 283 12.24 -6.33 15.98
N PHE A 284 11.80 -5.33 15.22
CA PHE A 284 10.89 -4.29 15.70
C PHE A 284 9.58 -4.87 16.21
N VAL A 285 8.99 -5.82 15.48
CA VAL A 285 7.77 -6.53 15.92
C VAL A 285 7.99 -7.24 17.26
N ALA A 286 9.16 -7.86 17.45
CA ALA A 286 9.51 -8.52 18.71
C ALA A 286 9.66 -7.52 19.86
N LEU A 287 10.28 -6.35 19.61
CA LEU A 287 10.42 -5.27 20.60
C LEU A 287 9.06 -4.65 20.96
N ALA A 288 8.20 -4.41 19.97
CA ALA A 288 6.88 -3.83 20.18
C ALA A 288 5.91 -4.75 20.96
N LYS A 289 6.03 -6.07 20.81
CA LYS A 289 5.23 -7.05 21.57
C LYS A 289 5.62 -7.13 23.05
N ARG A 290 6.88 -6.85 23.40
CA ARG A 290 7.36 -6.87 24.79
C ARG A 290 6.92 -5.64 25.59
N GLY A 291 6.39 -4.62 24.94
CA GLY A 291 5.87 -3.40 25.56
C GLY A 291 4.36 -3.40 25.85
N LYS A 292 3.65 -4.44 25.39
CA LYS A 292 2.21 -4.70 25.69
C LYS A 292 2.11 -5.69 26.81
#